data_40a9f742f419a5aa5bda68c280f70c2a
#
_entry.id   40a9f742f419a5aa5bda68c280f70c2a
#
_cell.length_a   1.000
_cell.length_b   1.000
_cell.length_c   1.000
_cell.angle_alpha   90.00
_cell.angle_beta   90.00
_cell.angle_gamma   90.00
#
_symmetry.space_group_name_H-M   'P 1'
#
loop_
_entity.id
_entity.type
_entity.pdbx_description
1 polymer ?
#
loop_
_entity_poly.entity_id
_entity_poly.type
_entity_poly.pdbx_seq_one_letter_code
_entity_poly.pdbx_strand_id
1 'polypeptide(L)'
;MKVVVNGNELKSLIEESIRKVLLRESYGKDPHKMVFATFGKGTKYDAGKLASSPRSEVGLKPSGLWGSPIHDEDNTSDWGRFVESDYWEMIDTLKEHFLFRLKPNAKIFVVDTQESVRKLPWKWDVGWGEYYVDWPKVEKMYDGVYLADDHELWLNKKDKEPTFYGWDCDSICVFNPNAIEQIEESEDDYNKIRDAYDYESAYERLNKE
;
A
#
# COMPACT_ATOMS: atom_id res chain seq x y z
N MET A 1 -13.06 34.03 -0.18
CA MET A 1 -13.57 33.78 1.19
C MET A 1 -12.35 33.70 2.10
N LYS A 2 -12.22 34.51 3.16
CA LYS A 2 -11.11 34.37 4.14
C LYS A 2 -11.60 33.44 5.24
N VAL A 3 -10.97 32.29 5.37
CA VAL A 3 -11.20 31.41 6.53
C VAL A 3 -10.37 31.97 7.68
N VAL A 4 -11.01 32.42 8.73
CA VAL A 4 -10.35 32.90 9.95
C VAL A 4 -10.37 31.73 10.95
N VAL A 5 -9.24 31.07 11.09
CA VAL A 5 -9.04 30.02 12.11
C VAL A 5 -8.59 30.70 13.38
N ASN A 6 -9.24 30.42 14.50
CA ASN A 6 -8.80 30.97 15.79
C ASN A 6 -7.55 30.23 16.30
N GLY A 7 -6.80 30.86 17.23
CA GLY A 7 -5.53 30.33 17.70
C GLY A 7 -5.62 28.94 18.36
N ASN A 8 -6.76 28.60 18.97
CA ASN A 8 -6.97 27.30 19.59
C ASN A 8 -7.26 26.20 18.54
N GLU A 9 -8.04 26.52 17.50
CA GLU A 9 -8.28 25.63 16.37
C GLU A 9 -6.99 25.37 15.59
N LEU A 10 -6.18 26.39 15.35
CA LEU A 10 -4.89 26.22 14.70
C LEU A 10 -3.95 25.35 15.53
N LYS A 11 -3.91 25.55 16.85
CA LYS A 11 -3.12 24.72 17.76
C LYS A 11 -3.58 23.26 17.74
N SER A 12 -4.88 23.02 17.80
CA SER A 12 -5.46 21.67 17.72
C SER A 12 -5.12 20.98 16.39
N LEU A 13 -5.22 21.68 15.26
CA LEU A 13 -4.86 21.16 13.94
C LEU A 13 -3.36 20.85 13.83
N ILE A 14 -2.50 21.67 14.42
CA ILE A 14 -1.05 21.43 14.46
C ILE A 14 -0.74 20.22 15.35
N GLU A 15 -1.33 20.14 16.55
CA GLU A 15 -1.16 18.99 17.45
C GLU A 15 -1.65 17.69 16.82
N GLU A 16 -2.78 17.71 16.14
CA GLU A 16 -3.31 16.56 15.40
C GLU A 16 -2.38 16.16 14.23
N SER A 17 -1.88 17.15 13.47
CA SER A 17 -0.94 16.91 12.38
C SER A 17 0.38 16.33 12.88
N ILE A 18 0.94 16.90 13.97
CA ILE A 18 2.16 16.38 14.61
C ILE A 18 1.91 14.96 15.14
N ARG A 19 0.76 14.72 15.76
CA ARG A 19 0.40 13.38 16.24
C ARG A 19 0.29 12.37 15.11
N LYS A 20 -0.34 12.75 14.00
CA LYS A 20 -0.42 11.90 12.78
C LYS A 20 0.96 11.59 12.23
N VAL A 21 1.87 12.58 12.15
CA VAL A 21 3.25 12.38 11.70
C VAL A 21 4.00 11.46 12.66
N LEU A 22 3.96 11.72 13.97
CA LEU A 22 4.64 10.90 14.97
C LEU A 22 4.10 9.47 15.03
N LEU A 23 2.79 9.28 14.87
CA LEU A 23 2.18 7.95 14.77
C LEU A 23 2.62 7.26 13.49
N ARG A 24 2.63 7.95 12.35
CA ARG A 24 3.13 7.43 11.08
C ARG A 24 4.61 7.01 11.19
N GLU A 25 5.45 7.80 11.86
CA GLU A 25 6.83 7.45 12.14
C GLU A 25 6.97 6.25 13.11
N SER A 26 6.05 6.06 14.05
CA SER A 26 6.11 4.97 15.02
C SER A 26 5.54 3.63 14.51
N TYR A 27 4.52 3.67 13.62
CA TYR A 27 3.97 2.47 12.97
C TYR A 27 4.73 2.09 11.70
N GLY A 28 5.47 3.02 11.11
CA GLY A 28 5.76 3.13 9.70
C GLY A 28 6.78 2.17 9.09
N LYS A 29 7.47 1.29 9.82
CA LYS A 29 8.60 0.58 9.18
C LYS A 29 8.69 -0.92 9.42
N ASP A 30 7.93 -1.48 10.32
CA ASP A 30 7.95 -2.92 10.59
C ASP A 30 6.67 -3.61 10.09
N PRO A 31 6.66 -4.15 8.86
CA PRO A 31 5.47 -4.75 8.29
C PRO A 31 4.96 -5.97 9.07
N HIS A 32 5.80 -6.59 9.93
CA HIS A 32 5.37 -7.71 10.76
C HIS A 32 4.40 -7.32 11.88
N LYS A 33 4.29 -6.02 12.17
CA LYS A 33 3.36 -5.48 13.17
C LYS A 33 2.07 -4.93 12.57
N MET A 34 1.96 -4.95 11.25
CA MET A 34 0.84 -4.37 10.53
C MET A 34 -0.21 -5.40 10.17
N VAL A 35 -1.43 -4.92 10.02
CA VAL A 35 -2.53 -5.60 9.35
C VAL A 35 -2.67 -5.00 7.96
N PHE A 36 -2.80 -5.85 6.95
CA PHE A 36 -2.95 -5.43 5.57
C PHE A 36 -4.33 -5.85 5.04
N ALA A 37 -4.94 -4.99 4.25
CA ALA A 37 -6.12 -5.32 3.48
C ALA A 37 -5.79 -5.53 2.00
N THR A 38 -6.37 -6.57 1.41
CA THR A 38 -6.46 -6.75 -0.04
C THR A 38 -7.88 -6.45 -0.47
N PHE A 39 -8.05 -5.54 -1.42
CA PHE A 39 -9.34 -5.11 -1.93
C PHE A 39 -9.66 -5.70 -3.30
N GLY A 40 -10.97 -5.84 -3.62
CA GLY A 40 -11.44 -6.27 -4.94
C GLY A 40 -11.09 -7.71 -5.33
N LYS A 41 -10.69 -8.54 -4.38
CA LYS A 41 -10.31 -9.96 -4.58
C LYS A 41 -11.25 -10.95 -3.89
N GLY A 42 -12.41 -10.47 -3.41
CA GLY A 42 -13.31 -11.21 -2.56
C GLY A 42 -12.91 -11.15 -1.09
N THR A 43 -13.60 -11.93 -0.26
CA THR A 43 -13.46 -11.92 1.21
C THR A 43 -12.57 -13.03 1.75
N LYS A 44 -11.95 -13.83 0.86
CA LYS A 44 -11.11 -14.97 1.27
C LYS A 44 -9.83 -15.05 0.46
N TYR A 45 -8.76 -15.31 1.18
CA TYR A 45 -7.47 -15.60 0.61
C TYR A 45 -7.44 -16.98 -0.06
N ASP A 46 -6.94 -17.04 -1.28
CA ASP A 46 -6.70 -18.27 -2.02
C ASP A 46 -5.19 -18.44 -2.30
N ALA A 47 -4.55 -19.26 -1.45
CA ALA A 47 -3.13 -19.58 -1.60
C ALA A 47 -2.81 -20.28 -2.93
N GLY A 48 -3.73 -21.09 -3.44
CA GLY A 48 -3.56 -21.76 -4.75
C GLY A 48 -3.56 -20.78 -5.91
N LYS A 49 -4.42 -19.76 -5.84
CA LYS A 49 -4.47 -18.69 -6.84
C LYS A 49 -3.18 -17.86 -6.82
N LEU A 50 -2.66 -17.51 -5.66
CA LEU A 50 -1.37 -16.82 -5.57
C LEU A 50 -0.21 -17.70 -6.09
N ALA A 51 -0.15 -18.96 -5.70
CA ALA A 51 0.88 -19.89 -6.14
C ALA A 51 0.86 -20.15 -7.66
N SER A 52 -0.30 -20.01 -8.29
CA SER A 52 -0.49 -20.14 -9.75
C SER A 52 -0.37 -18.83 -10.52
N SER A 53 -0.17 -17.72 -9.84
CA SER A 53 0.02 -16.42 -10.49
C SER A 53 1.26 -16.42 -11.39
N PRO A 54 1.25 -15.70 -12.52
CA PRO A 54 2.44 -15.52 -13.33
C PRO A 54 3.60 -15.01 -12.50
N ARG A 55 4.81 -15.47 -12.77
CA ARG A 55 6.00 -14.90 -12.13
C ARG A 55 6.21 -13.48 -12.59
N SER A 56 6.75 -12.67 -11.71
CA SER A 56 7.10 -11.29 -12.02
C SER A 56 8.12 -11.24 -13.14
N GLU A 57 7.99 -10.24 -13.98
CA GLU A 57 8.99 -9.84 -14.97
C GLU A 57 9.77 -8.63 -14.46
N VAL A 58 10.81 -8.25 -15.17
CA VAL A 58 11.49 -6.97 -14.91
C VAL A 58 10.53 -5.85 -15.32
N GLY A 59 10.24 -4.93 -14.41
CA GLY A 59 9.27 -3.88 -14.70
C GLY A 59 8.84 -3.06 -13.48
N LEU A 60 7.73 -2.37 -13.64
CA LEU A 60 7.19 -1.43 -12.67
C LEU A 60 6.64 -2.12 -11.41
N LYS A 61 5.85 -3.18 -11.61
CA LYS A 61 5.17 -3.88 -10.52
C LYS A 61 5.46 -5.38 -10.58
N PRO A 62 5.70 -6.02 -9.43
CA PRO A 62 5.76 -7.47 -9.36
C PRO A 62 4.36 -8.09 -9.43
N SER A 63 4.34 -9.37 -9.79
CA SER A 63 3.16 -10.22 -9.61
C SER A 63 3.12 -10.74 -8.18
N GLY A 64 1.93 -10.80 -7.58
CA GLY A 64 1.79 -11.27 -6.20
C GLY A 64 0.46 -10.88 -5.58
N LEU A 65 0.34 -11.11 -4.30
CA LEU A 65 -0.74 -10.61 -3.49
C LEU A 65 -0.41 -9.20 -3.01
N TRP A 66 -1.21 -8.24 -3.42
CA TRP A 66 -1.09 -6.86 -3.02
C TRP A 66 -1.95 -6.57 -1.80
N GLY A 67 -1.41 -5.81 -0.88
CA GLY A 67 -2.13 -5.32 0.29
C GLY A 67 -1.66 -3.93 0.68
N SER A 68 -2.53 -3.20 1.34
CA SER A 68 -2.25 -1.88 1.90
C SER A 68 -2.45 -1.91 3.42
N PRO A 69 -1.61 -1.26 4.22
CA PRO A 69 -1.75 -1.25 5.67
C PRO A 69 -3.06 -0.60 6.09
N ILE A 70 -3.71 -1.16 7.11
CA ILE A 70 -4.90 -0.59 7.75
C ILE A 70 -4.45 0.30 8.91
N HIS A 71 -5.05 1.47 9.00
CA HIS A 71 -4.86 2.43 10.09
C HIS A 71 -5.89 2.20 11.18
N ASP A 72 -5.44 1.91 12.40
CA ASP A 72 -6.31 1.61 13.55
C ASP A 72 -7.19 2.80 13.96
N GLU A 73 -6.79 4.04 13.61
CA GLU A 73 -7.49 5.25 14.04
C GLU A 73 -8.84 5.44 13.33
N ASP A 74 -8.95 5.02 12.08
CA ASP A 74 -10.12 5.28 11.24
C ASP A 74 -10.55 4.10 10.36
N ASN A 75 -9.88 2.96 10.49
CA ASN A 75 -10.10 1.73 9.72
C ASN A 75 -9.92 1.92 8.19
N THR A 76 -9.25 2.97 7.75
CA THR A 76 -8.91 3.17 6.34
C THR A 76 -7.56 2.54 6.01
N SER A 77 -7.26 2.42 4.73
CA SER A 77 -5.94 2.05 4.22
C SER A 77 -5.38 3.13 3.32
N ASP A 78 -4.07 3.12 3.09
CA ASP A 78 -3.46 4.08 2.15
C ASP A 78 -4.00 3.89 0.73
N TRP A 79 -4.22 2.65 0.29
CA TRP A 79 -4.88 2.37 -0.99
C TRP A 79 -6.30 2.92 -1.05
N GLY A 80 -7.09 2.71 0.01
CA GLY A 80 -8.46 3.22 0.06
C GLY A 80 -8.52 4.74 -0.02
N ARG A 81 -7.65 5.42 0.72
CA ARG A 81 -7.51 6.89 0.67
C ARG A 81 -7.09 7.39 -0.71
N PHE A 82 -6.16 6.68 -1.36
CA PHE A 82 -5.73 6.98 -2.72
C PHE A 82 -6.89 6.81 -3.72
N VAL A 83 -7.68 5.73 -3.59
CA VAL A 83 -8.87 5.53 -4.43
C VAL A 83 -9.88 6.65 -4.23
N GLU A 84 -10.18 7.06 -2.99
CA GLU A 84 -11.12 8.15 -2.73
C GLU A 84 -10.67 9.50 -3.31
N SER A 85 -9.36 9.80 -3.27
CA SER A 85 -8.83 11.10 -3.72
C SER A 85 -8.63 11.17 -5.22
N ASP A 86 -7.99 10.16 -5.81
CA ASP A 86 -7.41 10.22 -7.14
C ASP A 86 -7.99 9.22 -8.15
N TYR A 87 -8.61 8.12 -7.67
CA TYR A 87 -9.11 7.02 -8.50
C TYR A 87 -10.53 6.57 -8.11
N TRP A 88 -11.44 7.55 -7.91
CA TRP A 88 -12.82 7.29 -7.46
C TRP A 88 -13.62 6.33 -8.36
N GLU A 89 -13.25 6.15 -9.62
CA GLU A 89 -13.81 5.14 -10.52
C GLU A 89 -13.55 3.71 -10.04
N MET A 90 -12.60 3.51 -9.15
CA MET A 90 -12.30 2.22 -8.53
C MET A 90 -12.95 2.04 -7.15
N ILE A 91 -13.80 2.98 -6.70
CA ILE A 91 -14.37 2.98 -5.34
C ILE A 91 -15.11 1.68 -5.00
N ASP A 92 -15.77 1.06 -5.98
CA ASP A 92 -16.48 -0.21 -5.79
C ASP A 92 -15.56 -1.38 -5.41
N THR A 93 -14.25 -1.28 -5.71
CA THR A 93 -13.28 -2.30 -5.31
C THR A 93 -13.08 -2.36 -3.81
N LEU A 94 -13.36 -1.28 -3.08
CA LEU A 94 -13.21 -1.19 -1.62
C LEU A 94 -14.32 -1.90 -0.85
N LYS A 95 -15.42 -2.28 -1.54
CA LYS A 95 -16.55 -2.98 -0.92
C LYS A 95 -16.24 -4.39 -0.47
N GLU A 96 -15.28 -5.03 -1.13
CA GLU A 96 -14.85 -6.38 -0.80
C GLU A 96 -13.37 -6.39 -0.42
N HIS A 97 -13.06 -6.93 0.74
CA HIS A 97 -11.69 -7.09 1.20
C HIS A 97 -11.53 -8.36 2.03
N PHE A 98 -10.29 -8.71 2.29
CA PHE A 98 -9.88 -9.58 3.37
C PHE A 98 -8.61 -9.05 4.02
N LEU A 99 -8.47 -9.32 5.30
CA LEU A 99 -7.30 -8.92 6.07
C LEU A 99 -6.29 -10.06 6.18
N PHE A 100 -5.03 -9.68 6.23
CA PHE A 100 -3.95 -10.60 6.51
C PHE A 100 -2.84 -9.94 7.33
N ARG A 101 -2.03 -10.77 7.97
CA ARG A 101 -0.76 -10.38 8.59
C ARG A 101 0.36 -11.25 8.05
N LEU A 102 1.58 -10.78 8.21
CA LEU A 102 2.77 -11.55 7.90
C LEU A 102 3.03 -12.58 9.00
N LYS A 103 3.43 -13.77 8.60
CA LYS A 103 3.97 -14.75 9.56
C LYS A 103 5.33 -14.28 10.10
N PRO A 104 5.69 -14.63 11.35
CA PRO A 104 6.93 -14.13 11.98
C PRO A 104 8.22 -14.46 11.22
N ASN A 105 8.22 -15.52 10.41
CA ASN A 105 9.36 -15.96 9.63
C ASN A 105 9.34 -15.48 8.16
N ALA A 106 8.36 -14.69 7.76
CA ALA A 106 8.29 -14.13 6.40
C ALA A 106 9.48 -13.19 6.16
N LYS A 107 10.14 -13.36 5.03
CA LYS A 107 11.28 -12.51 4.63
C LYS A 107 10.79 -11.38 3.75
N ILE A 108 10.48 -10.25 4.36
CA ILE A 108 10.00 -9.06 3.65
C ILE A 108 11.15 -8.05 3.50
N PHE A 109 11.37 -7.61 2.27
CA PHE A 109 12.27 -6.50 2.02
C PHE A 109 11.50 -5.18 2.16
N VAL A 110 11.98 -4.30 3.05
CA VAL A 110 11.35 -2.99 3.28
C VAL A 110 12.06 -1.95 2.42
N VAL A 111 11.29 -1.24 1.63
CA VAL A 111 11.72 -0.10 0.82
C VAL A 111 11.17 1.16 1.48
N ASP A 112 12.01 1.85 2.23
CA ASP A 112 11.64 3.02 3.04
C ASP A 112 12.56 4.23 2.80
N THR A 113 13.60 4.04 2.01
CA THR A 113 14.60 5.06 1.70
C THR A 113 15.21 4.81 0.33
N GLN A 114 15.84 5.82 -0.25
CA GLN A 114 16.64 5.65 -1.48
C GLN A 114 17.79 4.67 -1.30
N GLU A 115 18.32 4.53 -0.09
CA GLU A 115 19.37 3.54 0.19
C GLU A 115 18.82 2.11 0.11
N SER A 116 17.59 1.86 0.60
CA SER A 116 16.94 0.55 0.47
C SER A 116 16.62 0.24 -1.01
N VAL A 117 16.18 1.23 -1.80
CA VAL A 117 15.98 1.08 -3.25
C VAL A 117 17.25 0.56 -3.93
N ARG A 118 18.41 1.16 -3.61
CA ARG A 118 19.70 0.78 -4.21
C ARG A 118 20.17 -0.64 -3.87
N LYS A 119 19.67 -1.23 -2.80
CA LYS A 119 19.96 -2.62 -2.38
C LYS A 119 19.16 -3.66 -3.17
N LEU A 120 18.09 -3.27 -3.83
CA LEU A 120 17.33 -4.17 -4.70
C LEU A 120 18.12 -4.49 -5.97
N PRO A 121 18.05 -5.72 -6.50
CA PRO A 121 18.55 -6.01 -7.83
C PRO A 121 17.73 -5.24 -8.88
N TRP A 122 18.40 -4.60 -9.82
CA TRP A 122 17.75 -3.84 -10.89
C TRP A 122 18.48 -4.01 -12.23
N LYS A 123 17.78 -3.70 -13.32
CA LYS A 123 18.26 -3.77 -14.68
C LYS A 123 17.87 -2.53 -15.46
N TRP A 124 18.69 -2.25 -16.45
CA TRP A 124 18.36 -1.31 -17.52
C TRP A 124 17.41 -1.96 -18.51
N ASP A 125 16.29 -1.34 -18.79
CA ASP A 125 15.39 -1.73 -19.87
C ASP A 125 15.61 -0.84 -21.09
N VAL A 126 16.05 -1.47 -22.21
CA VAL A 126 16.39 -0.78 -23.45
C VAL A 126 15.13 -0.21 -24.13
N GLY A 127 13.98 -0.86 -23.94
CA GLY A 127 12.72 -0.48 -24.56
C GLY A 127 12.14 0.79 -23.99
N TRP A 128 12.27 0.97 -22.69
CA TRP A 128 11.75 2.14 -21.97
C TRP A 128 12.81 3.20 -21.66
N GLY A 129 14.10 2.85 -21.78
CA GLY A 129 15.18 3.77 -21.46
C GLY A 129 15.31 4.10 -19.98
N GLU A 130 14.86 3.20 -19.10
CA GLU A 130 14.86 3.38 -17.64
C GLU A 130 15.40 2.16 -16.90
N TYR A 131 15.70 2.35 -15.62
CA TYR A 131 16.06 1.26 -14.71
C TYR A 131 14.83 0.76 -13.98
N TYR A 132 14.64 -0.55 -13.98
CA TYR A 132 13.56 -1.24 -13.27
C TYR A 132 14.10 -2.27 -12.30
N VAL A 133 13.32 -2.57 -11.27
CA VAL A 133 13.64 -3.65 -10.34
C VAL A 133 13.59 -5.00 -11.07
N ASP A 134 14.60 -5.83 -10.84
CA ASP A 134 14.65 -7.22 -11.34
C ASP A 134 13.82 -8.12 -10.40
N TRP A 135 12.48 -7.99 -10.49
CA TRP A 135 11.54 -8.71 -9.65
C TRP A 135 11.76 -10.23 -9.63
N PRO A 136 12.11 -10.91 -10.75
CA PRO A 136 12.46 -12.33 -10.73
C PRO A 136 13.64 -12.69 -9.81
N LYS A 137 14.55 -11.74 -9.56
CA LYS A 137 15.62 -11.94 -8.57
C LYS A 137 15.15 -11.64 -7.16
N VAL A 138 14.33 -10.61 -6.97
CA VAL A 138 13.76 -10.27 -5.67
C VAL A 138 12.94 -11.42 -5.11
N GLU A 139 12.06 -12.04 -5.92
CA GLU A 139 11.24 -13.19 -5.56
C GLU A 139 12.04 -14.42 -5.09
N LYS A 140 13.29 -14.57 -5.54
CA LYS A 140 14.16 -15.66 -5.09
C LYS A 140 14.82 -15.38 -3.74
N MET A 141 14.82 -14.13 -3.30
CA MET A 141 15.51 -13.67 -2.10
C MET A 141 14.56 -13.44 -0.93
N TYR A 142 13.33 -13.01 -1.25
CA TYR A 142 12.34 -12.54 -0.30
C TYR A 142 10.97 -13.16 -0.57
N ASP A 143 10.15 -13.23 0.47
CA ASP A 143 8.75 -13.67 0.39
C ASP A 143 7.82 -12.53 -0.08
N GLY A 144 8.27 -11.29 0.01
CA GLY A 144 7.55 -10.10 -0.43
C GLY A 144 8.39 -8.83 -0.28
N VAL A 145 7.82 -7.73 -0.76
CA VAL A 145 8.39 -6.38 -0.64
C VAL A 145 7.32 -5.46 -0.07
N TYR A 146 7.67 -4.69 0.93
CA TYR A 146 6.86 -3.63 1.49
C TYR A 146 7.46 -2.27 1.12
N LEU A 147 6.70 -1.44 0.44
CA LEU A 147 7.03 -0.05 0.17
C LEU A 147 6.40 0.81 1.26
N ALA A 148 7.24 1.53 1.99
CA ALA A 148 6.85 2.53 2.97
C ALA A 148 7.35 3.90 2.50
N ASP A 149 6.49 4.92 2.61
CA ASP A 149 6.85 6.30 2.28
C ASP A 149 7.20 6.52 0.78
N ASP A 150 6.27 6.14 -0.08
CA ASP A 150 6.37 6.31 -1.54
C ASP A 150 6.71 7.74 -1.96
N HIS A 151 6.16 8.75 -1.27
CA HIS A 151 6.35 10.16 -1.58
C HIS A 151 7.81 10.60 -1.47
N GLU A 152 8.50 10.20 -0.39
CA GLU A 152 9.92 10.47 -0.19
C GLU A 152 10.79 9.81 -1.27
N LEU A 153 10.44 8.60 -1.67
CA LEU A 153 11.14 7.86 -2.72
C LEU A 153 11.00 8.53 -4.08
N TRP A 154 9.84 9.11 -4.39
CA TRP A 154 9.64 9.88 -5.61
C TRP A 154 10.47 11.16 -5.63
N LEU A 155 10.44 11.94 -4.55
CA LEU A 155 11.13 13.22 -4.46
C LEU A 155 12.65 13.07 -4.54
N ASN A 156 13.19 11.97 -4.03
CA ASN A 156 14.62 11.76 -3.89
C ASN A 156 15.23 10.86 -4.97
N LYS A 157 14.44 10.43 -5.98
CA LYS A 157 14.93 9.61 -7.10
C LYS A 157 16.04 10.35 -7.84
N LYS A 158 17.20 9.68 -8.02
CA LYS A 158 18.30 10.15 -8.86
C LYS A 158 18.26 9.50 -10.24
N ASP A 159 18.91 10.14 -11.20
CA ASP A 159 19.15 9.52 -12.51
C ASP A 159 19.82 8.15 -12.34
N LYS A 160 19.34 7.17 -13.10
CA LYS A 160 19.82 5.79 -13.10
C LYS A 160 19.46 4.96 -11.85
N GLU A 161 18.45 5.34 -11.10
CA GLU A 161 17.86 4.51 -10.05
C GLU A 161 16.55 3.89 -10.53
N PRO A 162 16.18 2.68 -10.05
CA PRO A 162 14.92 2.05 -10.43
C PRO A 162 13.73 2.88 -9.96
N THR A 163 12.67 2.84 -10.74
CA THR A 163 11.42 3.52 -10.42
C THR A 163 10.46 2.57 -9.71
N PHE A 164 9.67 3.14 -8.80
CA PHE A 164 8.48 2.53 -8.20
C PHE A 164 7.19 3.16 -8.75
N TYR A 165 7.26 3.70 -9.98
CA TYR A 165 6.08 4.24 -10.64
C TYR A 165 4.91 3.25 -10.63
N GLY A 166 3.75 3.75 -10.21
CA GLY A 166 2.56 2.93 -10.03
C GLY A 166 2.45 2.22 -8.67
N TRP A 167 3.40 2.41 -7.75
CA TRP A 167 3.21 2.15 -6.33
C TRP A 167 2.73 3.44 -5.68
N ASP A 168 1.44 3.69 -5.77
CA ASP A 168 0.85 5.00 -5.54
C ASP A 168 0.59 5.30 -4.05
N CYS A 169 0.88 4.34 -3.18
CA CYS A 169 0.73 4.43 -1.73
C CYS A 169 1.54 3.35 -1.01
N ASP A 170 1.63 3.42 0.30
CA ASP A 170 2.23 2.38 1.13
C ASP A 170 1.54 1.04 0.86
N SER A 171 2.33 0.09 0.40
CA SER A 171 1.81 -1.19 -0.11
C SER A 171 2.78 -2.33 0.09
N ILE A 172 2.24 -3.52 0.27
CA ILE A 172 3.00 -4.76 0.27
C ILE A 172 2.63 -5.60 -0.96
N CYS A 173 3.63 -6.21 -1.58
CA CYS A 173 3.41 -7.29 -2.54
C CYS A 173 4.05 -8.57 -2.01
N VAL A 174 3.25 -9.59 -1.77
CA VAL A 174 3.69 -10.90 -1.26
C VAL A 174 3.74 -11.91 -2.40
N PHE A 175 4.90 -12.56 -2.57
CA PHE A 175 5.17 -13.54 -3.62
C PHE A 175 4.91 -14.97 -3.14
N ASN A 176 5.23 -15.23 -1.85
CA ASN A 176 5.12 -16.55 -1.24
C ASN A 176 3.78 -16.69 -0.52
N PRO A 177 2.89 -17.60 -0.98
CA PRO A 177 1.59 -17.80 -0.34
C PRO A 177 1.67 -18.29 1.12
N ASN A 178 2.82 -18.87 1.51
CA ASN A 178 3.02 -19.35 2.86
C ASN A 178 3.52 -18.26 3.83
N ALA A 179 3.80 -17.05 3.35
CA ALA A 179 4.33 -15.96 4.16
C ALA A 179 3.26 -15.20 4.96
N ILE A 180 1.99 -15.44 4.67
CA ILE A 180 0.87 -14.73 5.29
C ILE A 180 -0.07 -15.65 6.05
N GLU A 181 -0.86 -15.04 6.90
CA GLU A 181 -2.00 -15.63 7.61
C GLU A 181 -3.19 -14.69 7.42
N GLN A 182 -4.30 -15.22 6.90
CA GLN A 182 -5.55 -14.47 6.82
C GLN A 182 -6.10 -14.27 8.23
N ILE A 183 -6.63 -13.08 8.48
CA ILE A 183 -7.35 -12.75 9.71
C ILE A 183 -8.83 -13.03 9.46
N GLU A 184 -9.45 -13.80 10.35
CA GLU A 184 -10.90 -13.94 10.36
C GLU A 184 -11.51 -12.70 11.01
N GLU A 185 -12.39 -12.03 10.27
CA GLU A 185 -13.06 -10.83 10.73
C GLU A 185 -14.47 -11.16 11.21
N SER A 186 -14.92 -10.47 12.26
CA SER A 186 -16.34 -10.42 12.57
C SER A 186 -17.08 -9.58 11.51
N GLU A 187 -18.40 -9.76 11.38
CA GLU A 187 -19.21 -8.94 10.49
C GLU A 187 -19.10 -7.44 10.83
N ASP A 188 -19.01 -7.12 12.11
CA ASP A 188 -18.87 -5.74 12.57
C ASP A 188 -17.52 -5.13 12.17
N ASP A 189 -16.42 -5.88 12.26
CA ASP A 189 -15.09 -5.38 11.88
C ASP A 189 -14.97 -5.26 10.36
N TYR A 190 -15.50 -6.22 9.61
CA TYR A 190 -15.60 -6.14 8.16
C TYR A 190 -16.35 -4.87 7.71
N ASN A 191 -17.52 -4.62 8.33
CA ASN A 191 -18.32 -3.45 8.00
C ASN A 191 -17.61 -2.13 8.36
N LYS A 192 -16.84 -2.07 9.46
CA LYS A 192 -16.07 -0.86 9.84
C LYS A 192 -15.09 -0.44 8.73
N ILE A 193 -14.37 -1.40 8.15
CA ILE A 193 -13.41 -1.10 7.07
C ILE A 193 -14.16 -0.75 5.79
N ARG A 194 -15.20 -1.51 5.41
CA ARG A 194 -16.01 -1.21 4.23
C ARG A 194 -16.64 0.17 4.31
N ASP A 195 -17.23 0.52 5.45
CA ASP A 195 -18.01 1.74 5.63
C ASP A 195 -17.13 2.95 6.02
N ALA A 196 -15.80 2.76 6.09
CA ALA A 196 -14.84 3.83 6.35
C ALA A 196 -14.67 4.78 5.15
N TYR A 197 -15.15 4.40 3.95
CA TYR A 197 -14.96 5.15 2.71
C TYR A 197 -16.22 5.86 2.25
N ASP A 198 -16.08 7.05 1.65
CA ASP A 198 -17.19 7.88 1.14
C ASP A 198 -17.58 7.50 -0.30
N TYR A 199 -18.39 6.45 -0.40
CA TYR A 199 -18.91 5.98 -1.69
C TYR A 199 -19.86 7.01 -2.36
N GLU A 200 -20.61 7.78 -1.57
CA GLU A 200 -21.60 8.73 -2.11
C GLU A 200 -20.92 9.85 -2.88
N SER A 201 -19.89 10.47 -2.28
CA SER A 201 -19.11 11.50 -2.96
C SER A 201 -18.39 10.99 -4.20
N ALA A 202 -17.88 9.74 -4.18
CA ALA A 202 -17.27 9.13 -5.36
C ALA A 202 -18.27 8.95 -6.50
N TYR A 203 -19.48 8.45 -6.21
CA TYR A 203 -20.54 8.29 -7.22
C TYR A 203 -21.06 9.63 -7.76
N GLU A 204 -21.11 10.68 -6.92
CA GLU A 204 -21.43 12.01 -7.40
C GLU A 204 -20.42 12.55 -8.41
N ARG A 205 -19.14 12.24 -8.26
CA ARG A 205 -18.10 12.62 -9.22
C ARG A 205 -18.27 11.88 -10.54
N LEU A 206 -18.46 10.55 -10.49
CA LEU A 206 -18.70 9.72 -11.68
C LEU A 206 -19.91 10.17 -12.51
N ASN A 207 -20.95 10.70 -11.88
CA ASN A 207 -22.17 11.15 -12.57
C ASN A 207 -22.04 12.57 -13.15
N LYS A 208 -20.95 13.29 -12.90
CA LYS A 208 -20.71 14.66 -13.42
C LYS A 208 -19.79 14.68 -14.64
N GLU A 209 -19.14 13.60 -14.96
CA GLU A 209 -18.33 13.39 -16.16
C GLU A 209 -19.14 12.75 -17.29
#